data_4a5b5cfac4a2a1485e10412e16de4053
#
_entry.id   4a5b5cfac4a2a1485e10412e16de4053
#
_cell.length_a   1.000
_cell.length_b   1.000
_cell.length_c   1.000
_cell.angle_alpha   90.00
_cell.angle_beta   90.00
_cell.angle_gamma   90.00
#
_symmetry.space_group_name_H-M   'P 1'
#
loop_
_entity.id
_entity.type
_entity.pdbx_description
1 polymer ?
#
loop_
_entity_poly.entity_id
_entity_poly.type
_entity_poly.pdbx_seq_one_letter_code
_entity_poly.pdbx_strand_id
1 'polypeptide(L)'
;GPWDHSNLDMGANVIIPVPTPLGGAIVIGEQTIMYFDGSATSVIPIKQTVTKAYGIVDPDGSRYLLSDITGTLHLLALVHTDQKVTGLKLQQLGKTSVASTLSYLDNGVVFVGSSYGDSQLIRLSATPVAGGPGGGDNFVEVLESFVNLGPIVDFSVAELEHQGQGQVVTCSGVYRDGSLRVIRNGIGINEQASVELPGVKGMWSLRAGSGDMGAGGDAHDKYLLV
;
A
#
# COMPACT_ATOMS: atom_id res chain seq x y z
N GLY A 1 -2.86 -22.59 -32.32
CA GLY A 1 -1.97 -21.53 -31.78
C GLY A 1 -0.59 -22.11 -31.49
N PRO A 2 0.43 -21.28 -31.28
CA PRO A 2 1.77 -21.78 -31.00
C PRO A 2 1.85 -22.49 -29.63
N TRP A 3 0.95 -22.18 -28.71
CA TRP A 3 0.85 -22.83 -27.40
C TRP A 3 -0.58 -23.19 -27.08
N ASP A 4 -0.76 -24.37 -26.52
CA ASP A 4 -2.03 -24.86 -26.03
C ASP A 4 -1.78 -25.64 -24.73
N HIS A 5 -2.53 -25.29 -23.70
CA HIS A 5 -2.48 -25.96 -22.39
C HIS A 5 -3.90 -26.14 -21.86
N SER A 6 -4.27 -27.35 -21.58
CA SER A 6 -5.56 -27.73 -21.01
C SER A 6 -5.44 -28.01 -19.50
N ASN A 7 -6.58 -28.11 -18.81
CA ASN A 7 -6.70 -28.42 -17.39
C ASN A 7 -6.09 -27.33 -16.46
N LEU A 8 -6.37 -26.05 -16.80
CA LEU A 8 -6.06 -24.95 -15.91
C LEU A 8 -6.95 -24.99 -14.66
N ASP A 9 -6.48 -24.36 -13.59
CA ASP A 9 -7.29 -24.05 -12.42
C ASP A 9 -8.57 -23.32 -12.85
N MET A 10 -9.73 -23.77 -12.38
CA MET A 10 -11.03 -23.16 -12.73
C MET A 10 -11.14 -21.70 -12.34
N GLY A 11 -10.38 -21.26 -11.33
CA GLY A 11 -10.28 -19.88 -10.90
C GLY A 11 -9.14 -19.08 -11.57
N ALA A 12 -8.56 -19.59 -12.67
CA ALA A 12 -7.51 -18.87 -13.39
C ALA A 12 -8.03 -17.55 -13.95
N ASN A 13 -7.53 -16.43 -13.41
CA ASN A 13 -8.03 -15.10 -13.73
C ASN A 13 -6.94 -14.12 -14.16
N VAL A 14 -5.66 -14.45 -13.99
CA VAL A 14 -4.52 -13.59 -14.34
C VAL A 14 -3.53 -14.38 -15.21
N ILE A 15 -3.12 -13.77 -16.32
CA ILE A 15 -2.04 -14.27 -17.18
C ILE A 15 -0.99 -13.17 -17.27
N ILE A 16 0.25 -13.50 -16.92
CA ILE A 16 1.40 -12.59 -16.95
C ILE A 16 2.37 -13.08 -18.01
N PRO A 17 2.62 -12.30 -19.06
CA PRO A 17 3.68 -12.63 -20.03
C PRO A 17 5.04 -12.47 -19.36
N VAL A 18 5.90 -13.46 -19.50
CA VAL A 18 7.28 -13.42 -19.00
C VAL A 18 8.18 -12.86 -20.10
N PRO A 19 8.93 -11.80 -19.85
CA PRO A 19 9.81 -11.22 -20.87
C PRO A 19 10.98 -12.14 -21.21
N THR A 20 11.58 -11.90 -22.37
CA THR A 20 12.84 -12.52 -22.75
C THR A 20 13.96 -12.01 -21.83
N PRO A 21 14.95 -12.86 -21.47
CA PRO A 21 15.30 -14.15 -22.07
C PRO A 21 14.53 -15.36 -21.53
N LEU A 22 13.80 -15.28 -20.42
CA LEU A 22 13.10 -16.41 -19.83
C LEU A 22 11.91 -16.85 -20.69
N GLY A 23 11.10 -15.89 -21.15
CA GLY A 23 9.93 -16.15 -21.97
C GLY A 23 8.84 -16.91 -21.25
N GLY A 24 7.77 -17.27 -21.97
CA GLY A 24 6.66 -18.03 -21.41
C GLY A 24 5.56 -17.16 -20.81
N ALA A 25 4.71 -17.78 -20.01
CA ALA A 25 3.61 -17.13 -19.31
C ALA A 25 3.39 -17.72 -17.92
N ILE A 26 2.99 -16.88 -16.99
CA ILE A 26 2.51 -17.28 -15.66
C ILE A 26 0.99 -17.20 -15.67
N VAL A 27 0.34 -18.27 -15.26
CA VAL A 27 -1.13 -18.34 -15.06
C VAL A 27 -1.40 -18.43 -13.57
N ILE A 28 -2.19 -17.51 -13.05
CA ILE A 28 -2.54 -17.45 -11.63
C ILE A 28 -4.02 -17.81 -11.50
N GLY A 29 -4.27 -18.88 -10.75
CA GLY A 29 -5.58 -19.34 -10.35
C GLY A 29 -5.86 -19.07 -8.88
N GLU A 30 -6.97 -19.62 -8.39
CA GLU A 30 -7.34 -19.51 -6.97
C GLU A 30 -6.59 -20.50 -6.09
N GLN A 31 -6.14 -21.63 -6.64
CA GLN A 31 -5.50 -22.72 -5.89
C GLN A 31 -4.10 -23.06 -6.40
N THR A 32 -3.72 -22.55 -7.58
CA THR A 32 -2.42 -22.85 -8.20
C THR A 32 -1.84 -21.63 -8.90
N ILE A 33 -0.51 -21.60 -8.97
CA ILE A 33 0.25 -20.75 -9.88
C ILE A 33 1.04 -21.65 -10.82
N MET A 34 0.91 -21.41 -12.12
CA MET A 34 1.54 -22.20 -13.17
C MET A 34 2.42 -21.31 -14.03
N TYR A 35 3.59 -21.79 -14.38
CA TYR A 35 4.42 -21.26 -15.46
C TYR A 35 4.42 -22.24 -16.64
N PHE A 36 4.36 -21.71 -17.85
CA PHE A 36 4.37 -22.48 -19.09
C PHE A 36 5.15 -21.73 -20.18
N ASP A 37 6.08 -22.40 -20.83
CA ASP A 37 6.92 -21.85 -21.92
C ASP A 37 6.64 -22.43 -23.30
N GLY A 38 5.57 -23.24 -23.44
CA GLY A 38 5.22 -23.96 -24.66
C GLY A 38 5.72 -25.42 -24.66
N SER A 39 6.66 -25.78 -23.81
CA SER A 39 7.21 -27.13 -23.69
C SER A 39 7.27 -27.61 -22.23
N ALA A 40 7.73 -26.79 -21.33
CA ALA A 40 7.86 -27.08 -19.92
C ALA A 40 6.75 -26.42 -19.10
N THR A 41 6.27 -27.15 -18.09
CA THR A 41 5.26 -26.67 -17.15
C THR A 41 5.79 -26.78 -15.73
N SER A 42 5.66 -25.74 -14.94
CA SER A 42 5.92 -25.76 -13.50
C SER A 42 4.68 -25.25 -12.76
N VAL A 43 4.20 -25.99 -11.78
CA VAL A 43 2.99 -25.67 -11.03
C VAL A 43 3.28 -25.74 -9.54
N ILE A 44 2.81 -24.76 -8.79
CA ILE A 44 2.81 -24.77 -7.32
C ILE A 44 1.40 -24.60 -6.77
N PRO A 45 1.02 -25.35 -5.73
CA PRO A 45 -0.23 -25.10 -5.00
C PRO A 45 -0.10 -23.85 -4.15
N ILE A 46 -1.22 -23.13 -4.01
CA ILE A 46 -1.32 -21.98 -3.12
C ILE A 46 -2.54 -22.14 -2.21
N LYS A 47 -2.53 -21.40 -1.09
CA LYS A 47 -3.75 -21.26 -0.29
C LYS A 47 -4.82 -20.58 -1.13
N GLN A 48 -6.04 -21.13 -1.14
CA GLN A 48 -7.14 -20.59 -1.93
C GLN A 48 -7.36 -19.11 -1.65
N THR A 49 -7.21 -18.31 -2.70
CA THR A 49 -7.39 -16.86 -2.69
C THR A 49 -7.57 -16.34 -4.12
N VAL A 50 -8.01 -15.09 -4.25
CA VAL A 50 -8.13 -14.40 -5.54
C VAL A 50 -7.04 -13.35 -5.64
N THR A 51 -6.13 -13.48 -6.60
CA THR A 51 -5.13 -12.46 -6.90
C THR A 51 -5.80 -11.26 -7.58
N LYS A 52 -5.58 -10.06 -7.05
CA LYS A 52 -6.18 -8.81 -7.52
C LYS A 52 -5.23 -7.96 -8.35
N ALA A 53 -3.95 -8.00 -8.05
CA ALA A 53 -2.94 -7.21 -8.74
C ALA A 53 -1.59 -7.92 -8.78
N TYR A 54 -0.79 -7.58 -9.78
CA TYR A 54 0.60 -7.98 -9.86
C TYR A 54 1.49 -6.80 -10.25
N GLY A 55 2.76 -6.88 -9.94
CA GLY A 55 3.80 -5.95 -10.35
C GLY A 55 5.08 -6.69 -10.71
N ILE A 56 5.79 -6.22 -11.72
CA ILE A 56 7.08 -6.77 -12.14
C ILE A 56 8.16 -6.15 -11.25
N VAL A 57 9.02 -6.97 -10.65
CA VAL A 57 10.15 -6.48 -9.84
C VAL A 57 11.40 -6.34 -10.70
N ASP A 58 11.74 -7.40 -11.42
CA ASP A 58 12.95 -7.42 -12.26
C ASP A 58 12.59 -7.33 -13.74
N PRO A 59 13.33 -6.53 -14.52
CA PRO A 59 13.09 -6.37 -15.95
C PRO A 59 13.23 -7.65 -16.77
N ASP A 60 14.02 -8.63 -16.27
CA ASP A 60 14.19 -9.95 -16.88
C ASP A 60 13.00 -10.91 -16.61
N GLY A 61 12.04 -10.48 -15.79
CA GLY A 61 10.87 -11.27 -15.43
C GLY A 61 11.14 -12.40 -14.45
N SER A 62 12.22 -12.32 -13.68
CA SER A 62 12.57 -13.36 -12.70
C SER A 62 11.75 -13.26 -11.41
N ARG A 63 11.23 -12.05 -11.04
CA ARG A 63 10.45 -11.87 -9.83
C ARG A 63 9.23 -10.95 -10.05
N TYR A 64 8.14 -11.29 -9.37
CA TYR A 64 6.86 -10.58 -9.41
C TYR A 64 6.30 -10.38 -8.01
N LEU A 65 5.60 -9.28 -7.80
CA LEU A 65 4.74 -9.07 -6.64
C LEU A 65 3.31 -9.45 -6.98
N LEU A 66 2.64 -10.15 -6.08
CA LEU A 66 1.24 -10.52 -6.19
C LEU A 66 0.49 -10.04 -4.96
N SER A 67 -0.65 -9.40 -5.13
CA SER A 67 -1.55 -9.02 -4.05
C SER A 67 -2.90 -9.70 -4.21
N ASP A 68 -3.40 -10.28 -3.14
CA ASP A 68 -4.70 -10.95 -3.13
C ASP A 68 -5.81 -10.10 -2.51
N ILE A 69 -7.04 -10.59 -2.58
CA ILE A 69 -8.24 -9.93 -2.05
C ILE A 69 -8.20 -9.71 -0.54
N THR A 70 -7.34 -10.42 0.18
CA THR A 70 -7.14 -10.23 1.62
C THR A 70 -6.06 -9.20 1.94
N GLY A 71 -5.49 -8.54 0.91
CA GLY A 71 -4.37 -7.61 1.05
C GLY A 71 -3.05 -8.30 1.41
N THR A 72 -2.92 -9.60 1.21
CA THR A 72 -1.66 -10.29 1.40
C THR A 72 -0.76 -10.06 0.19
N LEU A 73 0.44 -9.56 0.45
CA LEU A 73 1.47 -9.36 -0.55
C LEU A 73 2.41 -10.56 -0.58
N HIS A 74 2.65 -11.10 -1.77
CA HIS A 74 3.56 -12.21 -2.01
C HIS A 74 4.64 -11.82 -3.02
N LEU A 75 5.80 -12.43 -2.89
CA LEU A 75 6.86 -12.44 -3.90
C LEU A 75 6.84 -13.79 -4.61
N LEU A 76 6.63 -13.76 -5.90
CA LEU A 76 6.78 -14.91 -6.79
C LEU A 76 8.12 -14.83 -7.50
N ALA A 77 8.95 -15.85 -7.35
CA ALA A 77 10.23 -15.96 -8.04
C ALA A 77 10.21 -17.13 -9.02
N LEU A 78 10.66 -16.90 -10.24
CA LEU A 78 10.97 -17.93 -11.23
C LEU A 78 12.36 -18.46 -10.94
N VAL A 79 12.45 -19.72 -10.49
CA VAL A 79 13.74 -20.38 -10.32
C VAL A 79 14.22 -20.83 -11.71
N HIS A 80 15.38 -20.37 -12.12
CA HIS A 80 15.91 -20.66 -13.45
C HIS A 80 17.39 -21.01 -13.42
N THR A 81 17.81 -21.78 -14.41
CA THR A 81 19.21 -22.09 -14.70
C THR A 81 19.46 -21.65 -16.13
N ASP A 82 20.48 -20.81 -16.34
CA ASP A 82 20.70 -20.12 -17.61
C ASP A 82 19.43 -19.33 -18.02
N GLN A 83 18.79 -19.64 -19.06
CA GLN A 83 17.57 -18.96 -19.53
C GLN A 83 16.34 -19.87 -19.45
N LYS A 84 16.42 -20.97 -18.71
CA LYS A 84 15.33 -21.93 -18.59
C LYS A 84 14.76 -21.95 -17.19
N VAL A 85 13.45 -21.69 -17.07
CA VAL A 85 12.73 -21.79 -15.79
C VAL A 85 12.62 -23.27 -15.39
N THR A 86 13.05 -23.56 -14.17
CA THR A 86 13.06 -24.90 -13.57
C THR A 86 12.05 -25.07 -12.45
N GLY A 87 11.49 -23.96 -11.92
CA GLY A 87 10.53 -24.01 -10.84
C GLY A 87 9.98 -22.64 -10.48
N LEU A 88 9.03 -22.65 -9.55
CA LEU A 88 8.42 -21.47 -8.95
C LEU A 88 8.65 -21.47 -7.45
N LYS A 89 8.85 -20.30 -6.86
CA LYS A 89 8.91 -20.10 -5.42
C LYS A 89 8.01 -18.94 -5.02
N LEU A 90 7.10 -19.18 -4.08
CA LEU A 90 6.21 -18.16 -3.53
C LEU A 90 6.58 -17.89 -2.08
N GLN A 91 6.74 -16.62 -1.73
CA GLN A 91 7.01 -16.15 -0.37
C GLN A 91 5.98 -15.12 0.02
N GLN A 92 5.34 -15.29 1.17
CA GLN A 92 4.50 -14.25 1.75
C GLN A 92 5.39 -13.15 2.33
N LEU A 93 5.11 -11.89 1.99
CA LEU A 93 5.85 -10.72 2.47
C LEU A 93 5.16 -10.00 3.63
N GLY A 94 3.85 -9.91 3.62
CA GLY A 94 3.09 -9.20 4.64
C GLY A 94 1.72 -8.77 4.18
N LYS A 95 1.17 -7.76 4.85
CA LYS A 95 -0.15 -7.19 4.56
C LYS A 95 -0.04 -5.74 4.12
N THR A 96 -0.83 -5.40 3.09
CA THR A 96 -1.03 -4.03 2.58
C THR A 96 -2.51 -3.75 2.46
N SER A 97 -2.89 -2.55 2.03
CA SER A 97 -4.22 -2.33 1.47
C SER A 97 -4.48 -3.29 0.31
N VAL A 98 -5.74 -3.63 0.05
CA VAL A 98 -6.09 -4.48 -1.10
C VAL A 98 -5.72 -3.74 -2.38
N ALA A 99 -4.73 -4.24 -3.10
CA ALA A 99 -4.23 -3.58 -4.29
C ALA A 99 -5.16 -3.75 -5.49
N SER A 100 -5.34 -2.68 -6.25
CA SER A 100 -5.87 -2.72 -7.62
C SER A 100 -4.74 -2.73 -8.64
N THR A 101 -3.61 -2.14 -8.26
CA THR A 101 -2.39 -2.08 -9.07
C THR A 101 -1.16 -2.06 -8.17
N LEU A 102 -0.05 -2.61 -8.66
CA LEU A 102 1.24 -2.64 -7.98
C LEU A 102 2.31 -2.13 -8.93
N SER A 103 3.16 -1.22 -8.44
CA SER A 103 4.33 -0.76 -9.17
C SER A 103 5.56 -0.84 -8.29
N TYR A 104 6.50 -1.68 -8.64
CA TYR A 104 7.83 -1.66 -8.05
C TYR A 104 8.59 -0.46 -8.62
N LEU A 105 9.08 0.40 -7.75
CA LEU A 105 9.77 1.62 -8.15
C LEU A 105 11.27 1.34 -8.23
N ASP A 106 11.90 1.24 -7.06
CA ASP A 106 13.33 1.13 -6.93
C ASP A 106 13.69 0.80 -5.47
N ASN A 107 14.84 0.17 -5.21
CA ASN A 107 15.40 -0.06 -3.87
C ASN A 107 14.40 -0.66 -2.86
N GLY A 108 13.55 -1.58 -3.30
CA GLY A 108 12.55 -2.21 -2.46
C GLY A 108 11.31 -1.35 -2.22
N VAL A 109 11.18 -0.17 -2.83
CA VAL A 109 10.01 0.68 -2.70
C VAL A 109 8.93 0.26 -3.71
N VAL A 110 7.71 0.14 -3.23
CA VAL A 110 6.54 -0.28 -4.01
C VAL A 110 5.38 0.68 -3.79
N PHE A 111 4.75 1.11 -4.85
CA PHE A 111 3.47 1.80 -4.77
C PHE A 111 2.32 0.81 -4.89
N VAL A 112 1.46 0.81 -3.89
CA VAL A 112 0.24 -0.01 -3.80
C VAL A 112 -0.94 0.90 -4.10
N GLY A 113 -1.43 0.88 -5.33
CA GLY A 113 -2.62 1.63 -5.72
C GLY A 113 -3.88 0.84 -5.37
N SER A 114 -4.76 1.44 -4.57
CA SER A 114 -5.99 0.80 -4.11
C SER A 114 -7.22 1.59 -4.55
N SER A 115 -8.18 0.88 -5.15
CA SER A 115 -9.55 1.37 -5.35
C SER A 115 -10.50 0.88 -4.25
N TYR A 116 -10.02 0.09 -3.31
CA TYR A 116 -10.79 -0.51 -2.22
C TYR A 116 -10.60 0.22 -0.88
N GLY A 117 -9.55 1.00 -0.75
CA GLY A 117 -9.15 1.75 0.43
C GLY A 117 -8.01 2.71 0.13
N ASP A 118 -7.24 3.08 1.14
CA ASP A 118 -6.12 4.00 1.00
C ASP A 118 -4.99 3.36 0.17
N SER A 119 -4.43 4.12 -0.75
CA SER A 119 -3.20 3.71 -1.45
C SER A 119 -2.00 3.86 -0.51
N GLN A 120 -0.95 3.10 -0.74
CA GLN A 120 0.22 3.07 0.14
C GLN A 120 1.53 3.12 -0.65
N LEU A 121 2.49 3.84 -0.11
CA LEU A 121 3.90 3.67 -0.46
C LEU A 121 4.53 2.79 0.61
N ILE A 122 5.10 1.66 0.19
CA ILE A 122 5.70 0.69 1.09
C ILE A 122 7.15 0.43 0.74
N ARG A 123 7.91 -0.05 1.73
CA ARG A 123 9.26 -0.58 1.55
C ARG A 123 9.28 -2.06 1.88
N LEU A 124 9.93 -2.84 1.02
CA LEU A 124 10.22 -4.26 1.27
C LEU A 124 11.56 -4.38 1.99
N SER A 125 11.55 -5.04 3.14
CA SER A 125 12.76 -5.30 3.93
C SER A 125 13.33 -6.68 3.60
N ALA A 126 14.65 -6.82 3.66
CA ALA A 126 15.32 -8.12 3.53
C ALA A 126 15.20 -8.97 4.80
N THR A 127 14.91 -8.34 5.94
CA THR A 127 14.71 -8.98 7.24
C THR A 127 13.33 -8.67 7.77
N PRO A 128 12.72 -9.54 8.60
CA PRO A 128 11.43 -9.28 9.19
C PRO A 128 11.42 -7.97 10.00
N VAL A 129 10.38 -7.16 9.78
CA VAL A 129 10.14 -5.91 10.51
C VAL A 129 9.28 -6.20 11.73
N ALA A 130 9.67 -5.70 12.89
CA ALA A 130 8.91 -5.89 14.12
C ALA A 130 7.55 -5.17 14.06
N GLY A 131 6.48 -5.82 14.53
CA GLY A 131 5.18 -5.20 14.72
C GLY A 131 4.21 -5.27 13.55
N GLY A 132 4.45 -6.12 12.55
CA GLY A 132 3.49 -6.33 11.46
C GLY A 132 2.17 -6.98 11.91
N PRO A 133 1.03 -6.59 11.32
CA PRO A 133 -0.26 -7.22 11.62
C PRO A 133 -0.29 -8.65 11.09
N GLY A 134 -0.53 -9.66 11.96
CA GLY A 134 -0.81 -11.02 11.51
C GLY A 134 0.02 -12.16 12.09
N GLY A 135 0.93 -11.91 13.03
CA GLY A 135 1.60 -12.97 13.82
C GLY A 135 2.60 -13.84 13.07
N GLY A 136 3.04 -13.45 11.87
CA GLY A 136 4.10 -14.08 11.08
C GLY A 136 5.20 -13.08 10.74
N ASP A 137 6.23 -13.55 10.02
CA ASP A 137 7.27 -12.68 9.49
C ASP A 137 6.66 -11.63 8.57
N ASN A 138 6.89 -10.36 8.89
CA ASN A 138 6.45 -9.23 8.10
C ASN A 138 7.67 -8.53 7.50
N PHE A 139 7.69 -8.44 6.17
CA PHE A 139 8.76 -7.79 5.41
C PHE A 139 8.28 -6.45 4.81
N VAL A 140 7.09 -5.97 5.18
CA VAL A 140 6.46 -4.76 4.65
C VAL A 140 6.49 -3.66 5.70
N GLU A 141 7.10 -2.53 5.35
CA GLU A 141 7.05 -1.28 6.09
C GLU A 141 6.21 -0.27 5.30
N VAL A 142 5.17 0.30 5.91
CA VAL A 142 4.38 1.37 5.28
C VAL A 142 5.11 2.69 5.51
N LEU A 143 5.56 3.33 4.41
CA LEU A 143 6.22 4.63 4.45
C LEU A 143 5.20 5.76 4.48
N GLU A 144 4.15 5.65 3.66
CA GLU A 144 3.12 6.67 3.54
C GLU A 144 1.79 6.05 3.12
N SER A 145 0.69 6.65 3.56
CA SER A 145 -0.67 6.29 3.17
C SER A 145 -1.40 7.49 2.57
N PHE A 146 -2.04 7.28 1.43
CA PHE A 146 -2.77 8.29 0.68
C PHE A 146 -4.27 8.04 0.84
N VAL A 147 -4.95 8.99 1.48
CA VAL A 147 -6.38 8.88 1.79
C VAL A 147 -7.21 8.73 0.52
N ASN A 148 -8.06 7.72 0.49
CA ASN A 148 -9.07 7.51 -0.52
C ASN A 148 -10.44 7.31 0.15
N LEU A 149 -11.39 8.21 -0.10
CA LEU A 149 -12.76 8.08 0.40
C LEU A 149 -13.54 6.98 -0.32
N GLY A 150 -13.14 6.63 -1.52
CA GLY A 150 -13.83 5.61 -2.33
C GLY A 150 -13.43 4.17 -1.99
N PRO A 151 -14.29 3.19 -2.37
CA PRO A 151 -15.65 3.45 -2.78
C PRO A 151 -16.51 3.86 -1.58
N ILE A 152 -17.42 4.81 -1.79
CA ILE A 152 -18.40 5.19 -0.79
C ILE A 152 -19.63 4.28 -0.99
N VAL A 153 -19.88 3.41 -0.04
CA VAL A 153 -20.99 2.46 -0.08
C VAL A 153 -22.28 3.12 0.39
N ASP A 154 -22.17 3.98 1.41
CA ASP A 154 -23.30 4.72 1.97
C ASP A 154 -22.78 5.95 2.73
N PHE A 155 -23.63 6.93 2.99
CA PHE A 155 -23.29 8.06 3.84
C PHE A 155 -24.51 8.59 4.60
N SER A 156 -24.25 9.29 5.68
CA SER A 156 -25.26 10.00 6.45
C SER A 156 -24.76 11.39 6.82
N VAL A 157 -25.68 12.34 6.94
CA VAL A 157 -25.36 13.67 7.44
C VAL A 157 -25.81 13.73 8.90
N ALA A 158 -24.88 14.04 9.78
CA ALA A 158 -25.14 14.12 11.22
C ALA A 158 -24.44 15.35 11.82
N GLU A 159 -25.04 15.91 12.81
CA GLU A 159 -24.43 16.99 13.61
C GLU A 159 -23.76 16.35 14.82
N LEU A 160 -22.45 16.05 14.70
CA LEU A 160 -21.70 15.31 15.73
C LEU A 160 -21.24 16.20 16.90
N GLU A 161 -21.07 17.50 16.67
CA GLU A 161 -20.45 18.42 17.64
C GLU A 161 -21.44 19.44 18.23
N HIS A 162 -22.72 19.37 17.89
CA HIS A 162 -23.78 20.30 18.35
C HIS A 162 -23.46 21.79 18.11
N GLN A 163 -22.73 22.08 17.03
CA GLN A 163 -22.29 23.43 16.65
C GLN A 163 -23.12 24.06 15.51
N GLY A 164 -24.23 23.41 15.11
CA GLY A 164 -25.08 23.87 14.02
C GLY A 164 -24.52 23.58 12.63
N GLN A 165 -23.49 22.71 12.50
CA GLN A 165 -22.94 22.29 11.23
C GLN A 165 -23.07 20.79 11.03
N GLY A 166 -23.79 20.42 9.96
CA GLY A 166 -23.86 19.03 9.52
C GLY A 166 -22.49 18.54 9.01
N GLN A 167 -22.13 17.33 9.41
CA GLN A 167 -20.94 16.61 8.94
C GLN A 167 -21.40 15.40 8.15
N VAL A 168 -20.67 15.06 7.10
CA VAL A 168 -20.92 13.86 6.32
C VAL A 168 -20.11 12.69 6.90
N VAL A 169 -20.78 11.63 7.29
CA VAL A 169 -20.14 10.39 7.71
C VAL A 169 -20.30 9.37 6.60
N THR A 170 -19.21 8.86 6.06
CA THR A 170 -19.21 7.91 4.95
C THR A 170 -18.81 6.52 5.39
N CYS A 171 -19.47 5.50 4.83
CA CYS A 171 -18.97 4.13 4.78
C CYS A 171 -18.01 4.03 3.59
N SER A 172 -16.72 4.16 3.83
CA SER A 172 -15.67 4.23 2.82
C SER A 172 -14.86 2.95 2.78
N GLY A 173 -14.43 2.57 1.57
CA GLY A 173 -13.68 1.35 1.35
C GLY A 173 -14.54 0.09 1.37
N VAL A 174 -13.96 -1.02 0.97
CA VAL A 174 -14.60 -2.34 0.93
C VAL A 174 -13.67 -3.42 1.43
N TYR A 175 -14.21 -4.62 1.68
CA TYR A 175 -13.49 -5.75 2.24
C TYR A 175 -12.83 -5.38 3.57
N ARG A 176 -11.57 -5.77 3.75
CA ARG A 176 -10.85 -5.46 4.98
C ARG A 176 -10.51 -3.96 5.16
N ASP A 177 -10.55 -3.19 4.07
CA ASP A 177 -10.17 -1.77 4.06
C ASP A 177 -11.39 -0.84 4.31
N GLY A 178 -12.55 -1.42 4.65
CA GLY A 178 -13.74 -0.68 5.04
C GLY A 178 -13.52 0.18 6.29
N SER A 179 -13.98 1.43 6.26
CA SER A 179 -13.84 2.40 7.35
C SER A 179 -14.99 3.40 7.40
N LEU A 180 -15.21 4.00 8.57
CA LEU A 180 -16.05 5.18 8.69
C LEU A 180 -15.17 6.43 8.61
N ARG A 181 -15.54 7.37 7.74
CA ARG A 181 -14.83 8.64 7.57
C ARG A 181 -15.76 9.82 7.82
N VAL A 182 -15.27 10.82 8.54
CA VAL A 182 -16.01 12.04 8.81
C VAL A 182 -15.45 13.17 7.94
N ILE A 183 -16.30 13.74 7.11
CA ILE A 183 -15.97 14.87 6.24
C ILE A 183 -16.58 16.12 6.87
N ARG A 184 -15.72 17.09 7.13
CA ARG A 184 -16.10 18.39 7.70
C ARG A 184 -15.90 19.49 6.67
N ASN A 185 -16.76 20.51 6.74
CA ASN A 185 -16.55 21.74 6.00
C ASN A 185 -15.68 22.69 6.83
N GLY A 186 -14.67 23.30 6.21
CA GLY A 186 -13.83 24.32 6.81
C GLY A 186 -12.38 23.90 7.05
N ILE A 187 -11.61 24.79 7.64
CA ILE A 187 -10.20 24.59 8.01
C ILE A 187 -10.18 23.90 9.39
N GLY A 188 -9.54 22.74 9.46
CA GLY A 188 -9.32 22.06 10.73
C GLY A 188 -8.31 22.84 11.59
N ILE A 189 -8.68 23.13 12.85
CA ILE A 189 -7.76 23.67 13.85
C ILE A 189 -7.32 22.49 14.71
N ASN A 190 -6.04 22.17 14.69
CA ASN A 190 -5.44 21.21 15.60
C ASN A 190 -4.87 21.97 16.80
N GLU A 191 -5.46 21.78 17.97
CA GLU A 191 -4.91 22.31 19.22
C GLU A 191 -3.63 21.55 19.56
N GLN A 192 -2.49 22.23 19.51
CA GLN A 192 -1.18 21.65 19.82
C GLN A 192 -0.88 21.75 21.33
N ALA A 193 -1.32 22.82 21.96
CA ALA A 193 -1.20 23.06 23.39
C ALA A 193 -2.24 24.09 23.84
N SER A 194 -2.76 23.92 25.04
CA SER A 194 -3.63 24.88 25.72
C SER A 194 -3.01 25.30 27.04
N VAL A 195 -2.91 26.60 27.27
CA VAL A 195 -2.43 27.18 28.53
C VAL A 195 -3.47 28.16 29.03
N GLU A 196 -3.99 27.90 30.23
CA GLU A 196 -4.92 28.83 30.87
C GLU A 196 -4.17 30.04 31.46
N LEU A 197 -4.43 31.23 30.95
CA LEU A 197 -3.87 32.48 31.40
C LEU A 197 -5.00 33.45 31.75
N PRO A 198 -5.41 33.56 33.03
CA PRO A 198 -6.50 34.43 33.40
C PRO A 198 -6.12 35.93 33.21
N GLY A 199 -7.05 36.68 32.61
CA GLY A 199 -6.89 38.12 32.45
C GLY A 199 -6.14 38.57 31.19
N VAL A 200 -5.84 37.70 30.25
CA VAL A 200 -5.20 38.02 28.96
C VAL A 200 -6.05 39.01 28.17
N LYS A 201 -5.44 40.12 27.71
CA LYS A 201 -6.07 41.15 26.88
C LYS A 201 -5.43 41.31 25.50
N GLY A 202 -4.28 40.72 25.26
CA GLY A 202 -3.59 40.74 23.97
C GLY A 202 -2.39 39.84 23.95
N MET A 203 -1.87 39.59 22.75
CA MET A 203 -0.67 38.77 22.51
C MET A 203 0.17 39.41 21.44
N TRP A 204 1.49 39.35 21.60
CA TRP A 204 2.44 39.89 20.64
C TRP A 204 3.60 38.91 20.50
N SER A 205 4.00 38.62 19.27
CA SER A 205 5.21 37.84 18.99
C SER A 205 6.43 38.77 19.00
N LEU A 206 7.54 38.32 19.61
CA LEU A 206 8.76 39.09 19.73
C LEU A 206 9.95 38.29 19.14
N ARG A 207 10.80 39.01 18.39
CA ARG A 207 12.07 38.51 17.92
C ARG A 207 13.18 38.72 18.93
N ALA A 208 14.10 37.77 19.03
CA ALA A 208 15.37 37.99 19.69
C ALA A 208 16.16 39.08 18.94
N GLY A 209 16.77 40.01 19.66
CA GLY A 209 17.59 41.05 19.06
C GLY A 209 18.76 40.53 18.25
N SER A 210 19.29 41.35 17.34
CA SER A 210 20.29 41.03 16.32
C SER A 210 21.68 40.54 16.82
N GLY A 211 21.86 40.29 18.10
CA GLY A 211 23.12 39.85 18.70
C GLY A 211 23.38 38.33 18.61
N ASP A 212 22.38 37.52 18.19
CA ASP A 212 22.45 36.06 18.17
C ASP A 212 22.26 35.47 16.75
N MET A 213 22.60 36.22 15.74
CA MET A 213 22.58 35.81 14.35
C MET A 213 23.85 35.04 13.99
N GLY A 214 23.90 33.75 14.35
CA GLY A 214 24.79 32.82 13.70
C GLY A 214 24.41 32.69 12.21
N ALA A 215 25.40 32.64 11.32
CA ALA A 215 25.20 32.50 9.87
C ALA A 215 24.31 31.28 9.56
N GLY A 216 23.02 31.51 9.21
CA GLY A 216 22.05 30.48 8.85
C GLY A 216 20.80 30.40 9.75
N GLY A 217 20.58 31.35 10.65
CA GLY A 217 19.43 31.35 11.55
C GLY A 217 18.13 31.75 10.86
N ASP A 218 17.14 30.89 10.89
CA ASP A 218 15.75 31.17 10.51
C ASP A 218 15.22 32.37 11.31
N ALA A 219 14.64 33.32 10.61
CA ALA A 219 14.10 34.55 11.19
C ALA A 219 12.74 34.33 11.88
N HIS A 220 12.67 33.38 12.84
CA HIS A 220 11.46 33.08 13.59
C HIS A 220 11.36 33.88 14.89
N ASP A 221 10.12 34.22 15.28
CA ASP A 221 9.84 34.84 16.57
C ASP A 221 10.07 33.81 17.69
N LYS A 222 10.82 34.21 18.74
CA LYS A 222 11.22 33.28 19.81
C LYS A 222 10.38 33.45 21.09
N TYR A 223 9.69 34.55 21.23
CA TYR A 223 8.96 34.90 22.45
C TYR A 223 7.53 35.31 22.14
N LEU A 224 6.62 34.91 23.00
CA LEU A 224 5.24 35.38 23.01
C LEU A 224 5.04 36.22 24.25
N LEU A 225 4.69 37.51 24.07
CA LEU A 225 4.27 38.40 25.14
C LEU A 225 2.75 38.34 25.27
N VAL A 226 2.27 38.11 26.48
CA VAL A 226 0.85 38.00 26.82
C VAL A 226 0.44 39.04 27.83
#